data_bd5fc4996bb06e541c41db1f638448f6
#
_entry.id   bd5fc4996bb06e541c41db1f638448f6
#
_cell.length_a   1.000
_cell.length_b   1.000
_cell.length_c   1.000
_cell.angle_alpha   90.00
_cell.angle_beta   90.00
_cell.angle_gamma   90.00
#
_symmetry.space_group_name_H-M   'P 1'
#
loop_
_entity.id
_entity.type
_entity.pdbx_description
1 polymer ?
#
loop_
_entity_poly.entity_id
_entity_poly.type
_entity_poly.pdbx_seq_one_letter_code
_entity_poly.pdbx_strand_id
1 'polypeptide(L)'
;MMNEEELPNEFKAHKNKKQRILEILDKVSNAVKENTSAEELLVMVKLDGEYVRFSSMLESSTETIAILEMLKHDIIKRMSI
;
A
#
# COMPACT_ATOMS: atom_id res chain seq x y z
N MET A 1 11.98 0.85 28.51
CA MET A 1 11.41 0.53 27.18
C MET A 1 12.38 -0.37 26.44
N MET A 2 11.92 -1.53 26.00
CA MET A 2 12.79 -2.46 25.27
C MET A 2 13.14 -1.91 23.90
N ASN A 3 14.42 -2.04 23.54
CA ASN A 3 14.89 -1.74 22.21
C ASN A 3 14.33 -2.78 21.24
N GLU A 4 14.16 -2.40 19.98
CA GLU A 4 13.63 -3.32 18.98
C GLU A 4 14.50 -4.58 18.82
N GLU A 5 15.80 -4.43 18.99
CA GLU A 5 16.75 -5.54 18.94
C GLU A 5 16.59 -6.54 20.10
N GLU A 6 15.98 -6.13 21.19
CA GLU A 6 15.75 -6.97 22.35
C GLU A 6 14.42 -7.73 22.29
N LEU A 7 13.58 -7.44 21.31
CA LEU A 7 12.28 -8.09 21.14
C LEU A 7 12.44 -9.47 20.49
N PRO A 8 11.56 -10.43 20.85
CA PRO A 8 11.51 -11.70 20.15
C PRO A 8 11.28 -11.50 18.64
N ASN A 9 11.78 -12.44 17.84
CA ASN A 9 11.67 -12.36 16.38
C ASN A 9 10.23 -12.20 15.88
N GLU A 10 9.29 -12.82 16.56
CA GLU A 10 7.87 -12.70 16.21
C GLU A 10 7.37 -11.27 16.34
N PHE A 11 7.75 -10.59 17.41
CA PHE A 11 7.39 -9.19 17.61
C PHE A 11 8.06 -8.27 16.60
N LYS A 12 9.33 -8.55 16.26
CA LYS A 12 10.05 -7.79 15.26
C LYS A 12 9.39 -7.91 13.88
N ALA A 13 9.03 -9.14 13.48
CA ALA A 13 8.40 -9.38 12.19
C ALA A 13 7.03 -8.70 12.11
N HIS A 14 6.23 -8.77 13.17
CA HIS A 14 4.92 -8.16 13.22
C HIS A 14 5.00 -6.63 13.18
N LYS A 15 5.89 -6.07 13.99
CA LYS A 15 6.15 -4.63 14.03
C LYS A 15 6.70 -4.13 12.69
N ASN A 16 7.59 -4.90 12.04
CA ASN A 16 8.16 -4.54 10.76
C ASN A 16 7.12 -4.47 9.65
N LYS A 17 6.14 -5.36 9.64
CA LYS A 17 5.05 -5.31 8.64
C LYS A 17 4.26 -4.02 8.74
N LYS A 18 3.82 -3.67 9.95
CA LYS A 18 3.10 -2.42 10.18
C LYS A 18 3.95 -1.20 9.84
N GLN A 19 5.20 -1.22 10.26
CA GLN A 19 6.13 -0.13 10.01
C GLN A 19 6.39 0.06 8.52
N ARG A 20 6.56 -1.03 7.76
CA ARG A 20 6.73 -0.97 6.32
C ARG A 20 5.50 -0.38 5.62
N ILE A 21 4.30 -0.74 6.08
CA ILE A 21 3.08 -0.16 5.57
C ILE A 21 3.05 1.35 5.79
N LEU A 22 3.38 1.79 7.00
CA LEU A 22 3.42 3.21 7.34
C LEU A 22 4.48 3.97 6.52
N GLU A 23 5.63 3.37 6.29
CA GLU A 23 6.67 3.95 5.45
C GLU A 23 6.21 4.10 3.99
N ILE A 24 5.52 3.11 3.46
CA ILE A 24 4.98 3.17 2.11
C ILE A 24 3.91 4.26 2.00
N LEU A 25 3.02 4.35 2.98
CA LEU A 25 2.01 5.40 3.01
C LEU A 25 2.63 6.80 3.08
N ASP A 26 3.72 6.94 3.83
CA ASP A 26 4.46 8.19 3.91
C ASP A 26 5.10 8.56 2.57
N LYS A 27 5.67 7.59 1.87
CA LYS A 27 6.22 7.80 0.52
C LYS A 27 5.14 8.25 -0.46
N VAL A 28 3.98 7.61 -0.41
CA VAL A 28 2.84 7.98 -1.25
C VAL A 28 2.38 9.40 -0.92
N SER A 29 2.26 9.72 0.36
CA SER A 29 1.87 11.06 0.81
C SER A 29 2.84 12.11 0.29
N ASN A 30 4.15 11.87 0.41
CA ASN A 30 5.17 12.79 -0.07
C ASN A 30 5.13 12.96 -1.60
N ALA A 31 4.96 11.86 -2.33
CA ALA A 31 4.84 11.92 -3.78
C ALA A 31 3.65 12.75 -4.24
N VAL A 32 2.52 12.62 -3.55
CA VAL A 32 1.33 13.41 -3.84
C VAL A 32 1.56 14.88 -3.54
N LYS A 33 2.21 15.20 -2.41
CA LYS A 33 2.50 16.59 -2.02
C LYS A 33 3.45 17.28 -3.00
N GLU A 34 4.41 16.55 -3.53
CA GLU A 34 5.40 17.09 -4.47
C GLU A 34 4.90 17.17 -5.90
N ASN A 35 3.82 16.49 -6.21
CA ASN A 35 3.30 16.40 -7.57
C ASN A 35 1.95 17.12 -7.68
N THR A 36 1.93 18.22 -8.43
CA THR A 36 0.72 19.03 -8.60
C THR A 36 -0.34 18.38 -9.50
N SER A 37 0.02 17.29 -10.21
CA SER A 37 -0.88 16.62 -11.12
C SER A 37 -1.36 15.25 -10.62
N ALA A 38 -1.28 14.99 -9.32
CA ALA A 38 -1.84 13.78 -8.73
C ALA A 38 -3.37 13.83 -8.82
N GLU A 39 -3.98 12.87 -9.48
CA GLU A 39 -5.42 12.87 -9.77
C GLU A 39 -6.19 11.77 -9.06
N GLU A 40 -5.61 10.57 -8.97
CA GLU A 40 -6.31 9.40 -8.47
C GLU A 40 -5.44 8.58 -7.54
N LEU A 41 -6.08 7.99 -6.52
CA LEU A 41 -5.41 7.09 -5.59
C LEU A 41 -6.32 5.91 -5.27
N LEU A 42 -5.73 4.73 -5.29
CA LEU A 42 -6.39 3.51 -4.85
C LEU A 42 -5.43 2.74 -3.95
N VAL A 43 -5.87 2.44 -2.74
CA VAL A 43 -5.08 1.69 -1.75
C VAL A 43 -5.91 0.56 -1.18
N MET A 44 -5.31 -0.61 -1.08
CA MET A 44 -5.92 -1.74 -0.39
C MET A 44 -4.99 -2.20 0.71
N VAL A 45 -5.54 -2.37 1.90
CA VAL A 45 -4.79 -2.81 3.06
C VAL A 45 -5.53 -3.96 3.74
N LYS A 46 -4.77 -4.92 4.27
CA LYS A 46 -5.33 -6.02 5.03
C LYS A 46 -5.29 -5.67 6.51
N LEU A 47 -6.46 -5.54 7.11
CA LEU A 47 -6.64 -5.20 8.53
C LEU A 47 -7.44 -6.31 9.20
N ASP A 48 -6.85 -6.93 10.23
CA ASP A 48 -7.50 -7.98 11.00
C ASP A 48 -8.08 -9.11 10.13
N GLY A 49 -7.31 -9.49 9.10
CA GLY A 49 -7.72 -10.57 8.20
C GLY A 49 -8.65 -10.16 7.07
N GLU A 50 -9.08 -8.92 7.03
CA GLU A 50 -9.99 -8.42 5.99
C GLU A 50 -9.31 -7.37 5.12
N TYR A 51 -9.64 -7.37 3.83
CA TYR A 51 -9.12 -6.36 2.90
C TYR A 51 -10.02 -5.14 2.87
N VAL A 52 -9.44 -3.98 3.13
CA VAL A 52 -10.14 -2.70 3.13
C VAL A 52 -9.59 -1.84 2.01
N ARG A 53 -10.49 -1.27 1.21
CA ARG A 53 -10.14 -0.41 0.09
C ARG A 53 -10.36 1.04 0.44
N PHE A 54 -9.37 1.87 0.16
CA PHE A 54 -9.46 3.32 0.24
C PHE A 54 -9.24 3.89 -1.15
N SER A 55 -10.18 4.70 -1.63
CA SER A 55 -10.15 5.21 -3.00
C SER A 55 -10.59 6.65 -3.05
N SER A 56 -9.89 7.44 -3.87
CA SER A 56 -10.30 8.80 -4.18
C SER A 56 -11.32 8.84 -5.32
N MET A 57 -11.51 7.71 -5.99
CA MET A 57 -12.45 7.57 -7.10
C MET A 57 -13.81 7.15 -6.57
N LEU A 58 -14.69 8.13 -6.36
CA LEU A 58 -15.95 7.89 -5.67
C LEU A 58 -17.03 7.20 -6.51
N GLU A 59 -17.02 7.36 -7.81
CA GLU A 59 -18.16 6.97 -8.65
C GLU A 59 -17.85 6.09 -9.86
N SER A 60 -16.59 5.84 -10.20
CA SER A 60 -16.27 5.12 -11.42
C SER A 60 -15.73 3.72 -11.16
N SER A 61 -16.61 2.74 -11.25
CA SER A 61 -16.22 1.33 -11.21
C SER A 61 -15.32 0.95 -12.39
N THR A 62 -15.54 1.56 -13.54
CA THR A 62 -14.75 1.32 -14.76
C THR A 62 -13.31 1.79 -14.58
N GLU A 63 -13.10 2.96 -14.02
CA GLU A 63 -11.76 3.48 -13.76
C GLU A 63 -11.04 2.64 -12.71
N THR A 64 -11.74 2.23 -11.67
CA THR A 64 -11.18 1.36 -10.63
C THR A 64 -10.73 0.03 -11.22
N ILE A 65 -11.56 -0.58 -12.06
CA ILE A 65 -11.21 -1.84 -12.74
C ILE A 65 -10.01 -1.65 -13.65
N ALA A 66 -9.95 -0.55 -14.39
CA ALA A 66 -8.83 -0.25 -15.28
C ALA A 66 -7.52 -0.15 -14.50
N ILE A 67 -7.52 0.53 -13.36
CA ILE A 67 -6.34 0.65 -12.50
C ILE A 67 -5.92 -0.71 -11.95
N LEU A 68 -6.87 -1.53 -11.51
CA LEU A 68 -6.59 -2.88 -11.03
C LEU A 68 -5.99 -3.76 -12.13
N GLU A 69 -6.47 -3.65 -13.36
CA GLU A 69 -5.91 -4.38 -14.48
C GLU A 69 -4.48 -3.94 -14.81
N MET A 70 -4.21 -2.65 -14.73
CA MET A 70 -2.86 -2.12 -14.92
C MET A 70 -1.91 -2.66 -13.84
N LEU A 71 -2.34 -2.67 -12.60
CA LEU A 71 -1.55 -3.20 -11.48
C LEU A 71 -1.29 -4.69 -11.65
N LYS A 72 -2.31 -5.45 -12.01
CA LYS A 72 -2.20 -6.87 -12.29
C LYS A 72 -1.18 -7.13 -13.40
N HIS A 73 -1.22 -6.39 -14.48
CA HIS A 73 -0.28 -6.50 -15.59
C HIS A 73 1.15 -6.24 -15.14
N ASP A 74 1.36 -5.20 -14.34
CA ASP A 74 2.67 -4.85 -13.82
C ASP A 74 3.25 -5.97 -12.96
N ILE A 75 2.43 -6.54 -12.08
CA ILE A 75 2.84 -7.64 -11.21
C ILE A 75 3.21 -8.87 -12.02
N ILE A 76 2.39 -9.25 -12.99
CA ILE A 76 2.63 -10.42 -13.85
C ILE A 76 3.91 -10.23 -14.65
N LYS A 77 4.14 -9.05 -15.20
CA LYS A 77 5.34 -8.72 -15.95
C LYS A 77 6.60 -8.91 -15.10
N ARG A 78 6.57 -8.49 -13.85
CA ARG A 78 7.69 -8.65 -12.91
C ARG A 78 7.92 -10.11 -12.54
N MET A 79 6.87 -10.92 -12.49
CA MET A 79 6.97 -12.34 -12.17
C MET A 79 7.52 -13.18 -13.32
N SER A 80 7.46 -12.69 -14.54
CA SER A 80 7.86 -13.40 -15.76
C SER A 80 9.37 -13.40 -16.00
N ILE A 81 10.13 -12.77 -15.14
CA ILE A 81 11.58 -12.63 -15.31
C ILE A 81 12.33 -13.77 -14.61
#